data_d154b00a6a26dd046fa9ed930aa67ae3
#
_entry.id   d154b00a6a26dd046fa9ed930aa67ae3
#
_cell.length_a   1.000
_cell.length_b   1.000
_cell.length_c   1.000
_cell.angle_alpha   90.00
_cell.angle_beta   90.00
_cell.angle_gamma   90.00
#
_symmetry.space_group_name_H-M   'P 1'
#
loop_
_entity.id
_entity.type
_entity.pdbx_description
1 polymer ?
#
loop_
_entity_poly.entity_id
_entity_poly.type
_entity_poly.pdbx_seq_one_letter_code
_entity_poly.pdbx_strand_id
1 'polypeptide(L)'
;MPIGSKFDDFLKEEGIFETTTAAAIKKVLALQIEEEMQAQRLTKTAMAKRMHTSRAALNRLLDDKDTSLTLTTLASAAAALGKRVSVELVAA
;
A
#
# COMPACT_ATOMS: atom_id res chain seq x y z
N MET A 1 -15.77 4.36 3.84
CA MET A 1 -14.85 5.05 4.72
C MET A 1 -13.65 5.56 3.94
N PRO A 2 -13.40 6.79 4.05
CA PRO A 2 -12.24 7.30 3.38
C PRO A 2 -10.98 6.77 4.06
N ILE A 3 -10.13 6.21 3.26
CA ILE A 3 -8.79 5.85 3.67
C ILE A 3 -8.08 7.10 4.20
N GLY A 4 -8.48 8.26 3.72
CA GLY A 4 -7.88 9.53 4.05
C GLY A 4 -7.80 9.85 5.54
N SER A 5 -8.83 9.52 6.29
CA SER A 5 -8.84 9.81 7.72
C SER A 5 -7.72 9.06 8.46
N LYS A 6 -7.57 7.78 8.16
CA LYS A 6 -6.52 6.95 8.76
C LYS A 6 -5.14 7.32 8.23
N PHE A 7 -5.08 7.68 6.96
CA PHE A 7 -3.87 8.15 6.31
C PHE A 7 -3.37 9.43 6.99
N ASP A 8 -4.24 10.39 7.22
CA ASP A 8 -3.88 11.66 7.84
C ASP A 8 -3.37 11.45 9.26
N ASP A 9 -4.02 10.60 10.05
CA ASP A 9 -3.60 10.31 11.40
C ASP A 9 -2.20 9.69 11.42
N PHE A 10 -1.95 8.75 10.52
CA PHE A 10 -0.65 8.11 10.40
C PHE A 10 0.43 9.14 10.06
N LEU A 11 0.17 9.99 9.09
CA LEU A 11 1.13 11.00 8.65
C LEU A 11 1.47 11.98 9.76
N LYS A 12 0.47 12.39 10.54
CA LYS A 12 0.68 13.32 11.65
C LYS A 12 1.51 12.69 12.77
N GLU A 13 1.20 11.45 13.13
CA GLU A 13 1.90 10.75 14.19
C GLU A 13 3.37 10.51 13.83
N GLU A 14 3.62 10.16 12.59
CA GLU A 14 4.96 9.83 12.12
C GLU A 14 5.76 11.05 11.67
N GLY A 15 5.16 12.23 11.67
CA GLY A 15 5.81 13.42 11.15
C GLY A 15 6.04 13.39 9.66
N ILE A 16 5.40 12.48 8.96
CA ILE A 16 5.56 12.30 7.52
C ILE A 16 4.69 13.27 6.75
N PHE A 17 3.70 13.85 7.39
CA PHE A 17 2.73 14.75 6.78
C PHE A 17 3.41 15.89 6.01
N GLU A 18 4.52 16.38 6.52
CA GLU A 18 5.26 17.48 5.91
C GLU A 18 6.22 17.02 4.81
N THR A 19 6.34 15.71 4.60
CA THR A 19 7.32 15.14 3.67
C THR A 19 6.61 14.32 2.61
N THR A 20 6.40 14.89 1.44
CA THR A 20 5.78 14.17 0.32
C THR A 20 6.84 13.42 -0.47
N THR A 21 7.53 12.49 0.15
CA THR A 21 8.53 11.69 -0.52
C THR A 21 7.93 10.36 -0.99
N ALA A 22 8.56 9.78 -2.00
CA ALA A 22 8.16 8.46 -2.48
C ALA A 22 8.24 7.43 -1.35
N ALA A 23 9.24 7.55 -0.49
CA ALA A 23 9.42 6.64 0.64
C ALA A 23 8.24 6.73 1.62
N ALA A 24 7.78 7.95 1.92
CA ALA A 24 6.65 8.16 2.82
C ALA A 24 5.37 7.57 2.23
N ILE A 25 5.12 7.81 0.95
CA ILE A 25 3.95 7.28 0.26
C ILE A 25 3.99 5.75 0.25
N LYS A 26 5.16 5.17 -0.09
CA LYS A 26 5.32 3.72 -0.14
C LYS A 26 5.07 3.08 1.23
N LYS A 27 5.57 3.71 2.28
CA LYS A 27 5.38 3.20 3.65
C LYS A 27 3.91 3.09 4.00
N VAL A 28 3.13 4.12 3.68
CA VAL A 28 1.69 4.12 3.95
C VAL A 28 0.98 3.05 3.13
N LEU A 29 1.31 2.94 1.85
CA LEU A 29 0.68 1.95 0.98
C LEU A 29 1.00 0.52 1.43
N ALA A 30 2.26 0.25 1.77
CA ALA A 30 2.66 -1.06 2.24
C ALA A 30 1.91 -1.43 3.52
N LEU A 31 1.79 -0.49 4.44
CA LEU A 31 1.06 -0.69 5.69
C LEU A 31 -0.42 -1.00 5.44
N GLN A 32 -1.06 -0.25 4.55
CA GLN A 32 -2.47 -0.46 4.22
C GLN A 32 -2.70 -1.83 3.58
N ILE A 33 -1.81 -2.25 2.70
CA ILE A 33 -1.90 -3.57 2.08
C ILE A 33 -1.74 -4.67 3.13
N GLU A 34 -0.75 -4.54 4.00
CA GLU A 34 -0.53 -5.52 5.07
C GLU A 34 -1.72 -5.60 6.03
N GLU A 35 -2.26 -4.47 6.43
CA GLU A 35 -3.43 -4.44 7.31
C GLU A 35 -4.62 -5.16 6.68
N GLU A 36 -4.84 -4.93 5.39
CA GLU A 36 -5.95 -5.57 4.69
C GLU A 36 -5.72 -7.07 4.51
N MET A 37 -4.48 -7.47 4.25
CA MET A 37 -4.13 -8.89 4.20
C MET A 37 -4.42 -9.58 5.52
N GLN A 38 -4.07 -8.94 6.63
CA GLN A 38 -4.32 -9.48 7.96
C GLN A 38 -5.82 -9.56 8.25
N ALA A 39 -6.58 -8.54 7.87
CA ALA A 39 -8.03 -8.53 8.06
C ALA A 39 -8.70 -9.66 7.30
N GLN A 40 -8.19 -10.02 6.14
CA GLN A 40 -8.71 -11.11 5.32
C GLN A 40 -8.02 -12.44 5.59
N ARG A 41 -7.07 -12.47 6.52
CA ARG A 41 -6.30 -13.66 6.88
C ARG A 41 -5.57 -14.27 5.68
N LEU A 42 -5.03 -13.40 4.84
CA LEU A 42 -4.27 -13.82 3.66
C LEU A 42 -2.79 -13.98 4.00
N THR A 43 -2.24 -15.12 3.63
CA THR A 43 -0.79 -15.32 3.69
C THR A 43 -0.14 -14.65 2.49
N LYS A 44 1.17 -14.44 2.55
CA LYS A 44 1.92 -13.89 1.41
C LYS A 44 1.80 -14.80 0.19
N THR A 45 1.81 -16.12 0.39
CA THR A 45 1.65 -17.07 -0.71
C THR A 45 0.30 -16.92 -1.38
N ALA A 46 -0.77 -16.82 -0.59
CA ALA A 46 -2.13 -16.66 -1.13
C ALA A 46 -2.27 -15.32 -1.85
N MET A 47 -1.72 -14.26 -1.26
CA MET A 47 -1.76 -12.93 -1.86
C MET A 47 -1.03 -12.89 -3.20
N ALA A 48 0.17 -13.46 -3.27
CA ALA A 48 0.94 -13.53 -4.50
C ALA A 48 0.19 -14.30 -5.58
N LYS A 49 -0.49 -15.37 -5.22
CA LYS A 49 -1.33 -16.12 -6.15
C LYS A 49 -2.45 -15.27 -6.72
N ARG A 50 -3.15 -14.54 -5.85
CA ARG A 50 -4.24 -13.66 -6.30
C ARG A 50 -3.76 -12.58 -7.24
N MET A 51 -2.55 -12.09 -7.01
CA MET A 51 -1.94 -11.05 -7.85
C MET A 51 -1.29 -11.62 -9.11
N HIS A 52 -1.23 -12.94 -9.26
CA HIS A 52 -0.51 -13.60 -10.35
C HIS A 52 0.95 -13.15 -10.41
N THR A 53 1.58 -13.10 -9.25
CA THR A 53 2.97 -12.65 -9.14
C THR A 53 3.76 -13.58 -8.25
N SER A 54 5.06 -13.36 -8.16
CA SER A 54 5.94 -14.14 -7.31
C SER A 54 5.91 -13.61 -5.88
N ARG A 55 6.28 -14.48 -4.95
CA ARG A 55 6.41 -14.07 -3.56
C ARG A 55 7.50 -13.01 -3.39
N ALA A 56 8.57 -13.12 -4.17
CA ALA A 56 9.64 -12.13 -4.15
C ALA A 56 9.13 -10.74 -4.58
N ALA A 57 8.28 -10.69 -5.62
CA ALA A 57 7.69 -9.44 -6.05
C ALA A 57 6.75 -8.86 -4.98
N LEU A 58 5.99 -9.70 -4.31
CA LEU A 58 5.14 -9.28 -3.21
C LEU A 58 5.98 -8.74 -2.04
N ASN A 59 7.08 -9.39 -1.70
CA ASN A 59 7.96 -8.90 -0.65
C ASN A 59 8.51 -7.51 -0.97
N ARG A 60 8.84 -7.25 -2.23
CA ARG A 60 9.27 -5.90 -2.64
C ARG A 60 8.14 -4.89 -2.53
N LEU A 61 6.92 -5.29 -2.84
CA LEU A 61 5.76 -4.43 -2.70
C LEU A 61 5.56 -4.01 -1.24
N LEU A 62 5.76 -4.94 -0.31
CA LEU A 62 5.58 -4.70 1.12
C LEU A 62 6.79 -4.07 1.80
N ASP A 63 7.91 -3.96 1.09
CA ASP A 63 9.12 -3.33 1.62
C ASP A 63 8.99 -1.81 1.50
N ASP A 64 8.92 -1.11 2.62
CA ASP A 64 8.76 0.34 2.65
C ASP A 64 10.00 1.09 2.15
N LYS A 65 11.10 0.42 2.00
CA LYS A 65 12.35 1.01 1.47
C LYS A 65 12.44 0.92 -0.04
N ASP A 66 11.67 0.05 -0.65
CA ASP A 66 11.66 -0.12 -2.10
C ASP A 66 10.55 0.77 -2.69
N THR A 67 10.96 1.85 -3.33
CA THR A 67 10.03 2.82 -3.90
C THR A 67 9.73 2.59 -5.38
N SER A 68 10.17 1.47 -5.94
CA SER A 68 9.95 1.14 -7.35
C SER A 68 8.56 0.55 -7.60
N LEU A 69 7.54 1.18 -7.07
CA LEU A 69 6.15 0.75 -7.22
C LEU A 69 5.57 1.31 -8.50
N THR A 70 4.90 0.44 -9.28
CA THR A 70 4.16 0.88 -10.46
C THR A 70 2.67 0.91 -10.15
N LEU A 71 1.93 1.72 -10.91
CA LEU A 71 0.47 1.76 -10.77
C LEU A 71 -0.16 0.41 -11.10
N THR A 72 0.40 -0.31 -12.05
CA THR A 72 -0.09 -1.64 -12.41
C THR A 72 0.00 -2.60 -11.22
N THR A 73 1.13 -2.61 -10.54
CA THR A 73 1.32 -3.46 -9.36
C THR A 73 0.39 -3.06 -8.24
N LEU A 74 0.23 -1.76 -8.00
CA LEU A 74 -0.66 -1.27 -6.96
C LEU A 74 -2.12 -1.64 -7.26
N ALA A 75 -2.56 -1.48 -8.50
CA ALA A 75 -3.91 -1.85 -8.90
C ALA A 75 -4.14 -3.35 -8.76
N SER A 76 -3.14 -4.16 -9.08
CA SER A 76 -3.20 -5.60 -8.92
C SER A 76 -3.36 -6.01 -7.46
N ALA A 77 -2.61 -5.36 -6.57
CA ALA A 77 -2.73 -5.63 -5.13
C ALA A 77 -4.11 -5.25 -4.62
N ALA A 78 -4.61 -4.09 -5.00
CA ALA A 78 -5.94 -3.64 -4.59
C ALA A 78 -7.02 -4.61 -5.07
N ALA A 79 -6.96 -5.02 -6.33
CA ALA A 79 -7.92 -5.96 -6.89
C ALA A 79 -7.89 -7.30 -6.15
N ALA A 80 -6.71 -7.79 -5.80
CA ALA A 80 -6.56 -9.03 -5.05
C ALA A 80 -7.23 -8.96 -3.67
N LEU A 81 -7.32 -7.76 -3.11
CA LEU A 81 -7.95 -7.52 -1.81
C LEU A 81 -9.43 -7.11 -1.93
N GLY A 82 -9.97 -7.07 -3.14
CA GLY A 82 -11.34 -6.63 -3.38
C GLY A 82 -11.52 -5.13 -3.19
N LYS A 83 -10.45 -4.37 -3.37
CA LYS A 83 -10.43 -2.93 -3.18
C LYS A 83 -10.10 -2.20 -4.47
N ARG A 84 -10.23 -0.90 -4.48
CA ARG A 84 -9.83 -0.03 -5.58
C ARG A 84 -8.82 0.99 -5.08
N VAL A 85 -7.93 1.39 -5.98
CA VAL A 85 -6.99 2.46 -5.69
C VAL A 85 -7.65 3.79 -6.01
N SER A 86 -7.54 4.73 -5.08
CA SER A 86 -7.97 6.09 -5.31
C SER A 86 -6.79 7.00 -5.00
N VAL A 87 -6.38 7.75 -5.99
CA VAL A 87 -5.23 8.66 -5.86
C VAL A 87 -5.66 10.03 -6.35
N GLU A 88 -5.36 11.06 -5.58
CA GLU A 88 -5.64 12.42 -5.99
C GLU A 88 -4.50 13.34 -5.59
N LEU A 89 -4.33 14.39 -6.37
CA LEU A 89 -3.36 15.43 -6.06
C LEU A 89 -4.05 16.52 -5.29
N VAL A 90 -3.44 16.90 -4.18
CA VAL A 90 -3.97 17.98 -3.34
C VAL A 90 -3.00 19.14 -3.34
N ALA A 91 -3.49 20.31 -2.97
CA ALA A 91 -2.65 21.50 -2.89
C ALA A 91 -1.56 21.28 -1.86
N ALA A 92 -0.35 21.72 -2.23
CA ALA A 92 0.80 21.59 -1.35
C ALA A 92 0.73 22.53 -0.16
#